data_1dee2241833ad2fbd4c615d6c11ccda6
#
_entry.id   1dee2241833ad2fbd4c615d6c11ccda6
#
_cell.length_a   1.000
_cell.length_b   1.000
_cell.length_c   1.000
_cell.angle_alpha   90.00
_cell.angle_beta   90.00
_cell.angle_gamma   90.00
#
_symmetry.space_group_name_H-M   'P 1'
#
loop_
_entity.id
_entity.type
_entity.pdbx_description
1 polymer ?
#
loop_
_entity_poly.entity_id
_entity_poly.type
_entity_poly.pdbx_seq_one_letter_code
_entity_poly.pdbx_strand_id
1 'polypeptide(L)'
;MFVGVPTSNYTGTLAVDYGGATQANCQVLVTEYATGVDLITPYKSTNVKTGIVDTAASSIIITYDNAFASTDNTAFAGLGLPTSSVSILPRTNWTELAENGSGESTRTETQYRQANDTAASGSSSDASAQRWGGIALEIVASVAGGTSML
;
A
#
# COMPACT_ATOMS: atom_id res chain seq x y z
N MET A 1 -6.34 -5.26 -1.69
CA MET A 1 -5.77 -4.95 -0.35
C MET A 1 -6.84 -5.15 0.69
N PHE A 2 -6.47 -5.69 1.83
CA PHE A 2 -7.36 -5.86 2.98
C PHE A 2 -6.83 -4.99 4.11
N VAL A 3 -7.73 -4.29 4.80
CA VAL A 3 -7.40 -3.50 5.99
C VAL A 3 -8.26 -4.02 7.13
N GLY A 4 -7.65 -4.27 8.27
CA GLY A 4 -8.34 -4.74 9.45
C GLY A 4 -7.73 -4.17 10.73
N VAL A 5 -8.56 -4.00 11.75
CA VAL A 5 -8.13 -3.61 13.09
C VAL A 5 -8.37 -4.80 14.01
N PRO A 6 -7.30 -5.47 14.48
CA PRO A 6 -7.47 -6.55 15.42
C PRO A 6 -7.94 -6.01 16.78
N THR A 7 -8.88 -6.72 17.41
CA THR A 7 -9.41 -6.37 18.73
C THR A 7 -8.47 -6.75 19.88
N SER A 8 -7.44 -7.51 19.59
CA SER A 8 -6.40 -7.94 20.53
C SER A 8 -5.12 -8.29 19.77
N ASN A 9 -4.02 -8.43 20.48
CA ASN A 9 -2.80 -8.99 19.89
C ASN A 9 -3.09 -10.39 19.34
N TYR A 10 -2.91 -10.54 18.03
CA TYR A 10 -3.15 -11.82 17.35
C TYR A 10 -1.82 -12.51 17.04
N THR A 11 -1.74 -13.77 17.43
CA THR A 11 -0.64 -14.64 17.01
C THR A 11 -1.25 -15.83 16.27
N GLY A 12 -0.94 -16.00 15.01
CA GLY A 12 -1.51 -17.08 14.21
C GLY A 12 -1.14 -16.99 12.74
N THR A 13 -1.81 -17.79 11.92
CA THR A 13 -1.61 -17.82 10.47
C THR A 13 -2.61 -16.90 9.79
N LEU A 14 -2.10 -16.00 8.93
CA LEU A 14 -2.93 -15.29 7.97
C LEU A 14 -3.09 -16.18 6.73
N ALA A 15 -4.31 -16.65 6.48
CA ALA A 15 -4.63 -17.37 5.26
C ALA A 15 -5.26 -16.42 4.24
N VAL A 16 -4.75 -16.45 3.02
CA VAL A 16 -5.31 -15.70 1.88
C VAL A 16 -5.83 -16.72 0.88
N ASP A 17 -7.15 -16.73 0.68
CA ASP A 17 -7.82 -17.61 -0.27
C ASP A 17 -8.17 -16.84 -1.55
N TYR A 18 -7.74 -17.36 -2.68
CA TYR A 18 -8.00 -16.81 -4.02
C TYR A 18 -9.19 -17.48 -4.73
N GLY A 19 -10.10 -18.09 -3.98
CA GLY A 19 -11.34 -18.65 -4.54
C GLY A 19 -11.18 -20.05 -5.14
N GLY A 20 -10.34 -20.90 -4.54
CA GLY A 20 -10.26 -22.34 -4.86
C GLY A 20 -9.46 -22.70 -6.11
N ALA A 21 -8.95 -21.72 -6.86
CA ALA A 21 -8.01 -21.98 -7.94
C ALA A 21 -6.56 -21.88 -7.46
N THR A 22 -5.71 -22.80 -7.85
CA THR A 22 -4.26 -22.65 -7.63
C THR A 22 -3.78 -21.48 -8.46
N GLN A 23 -3.31 -20.43 -7.79
CA GLN A 23 -2.72 -19.27 -8.44
C GLN A 23 -1.20 -19.40 -8.40
N ALA A 24 -0.58 -19.33 -9.58
CA ALA A 24 0.86 -19.22 -9.70
C ALA A 24 1.29 -17.75 -9.50
N ASN A 25 2.45 -17.54 -8.94
CA ASN A 25 3.07 -16.20 -8.81
C ASN A 25 2.25 -15.20 -7.97
N CYS A 26 1.58 -15.69 -6.92
CA CYS A 26 0.89 -14.84 -5.96
C CYS A 26 1.86 -14.34 -4.88
N GLN A 27 1.71 -13.09 -4.50
CA GLN A 27 2.48 -12.48 -3.41
C GLN A 27 1.54 -11.78 -2.44
N VAL A 28 1.86 -11.86 -1.16
CA VAL A 28 1.15 -11.17 -0.08
C VAL A 28 2.18 -10.39 0.73
N LEU A 29 1.97 -9.09 0.84
CA LEU A 29 2.71 -8.23 1.76
C LEU A 29 1.77 -7.83 2.90
N VAL A 30 2.24 -8.01 4.12
CA VAL A 30 1.52 -7.61 5.34
C VAL A 30 2.25 -6.45 5.96
N THR A 31 1.52 -5.37 6.20
CA THR A 31 2.04 -4.17 6.87
C THR A 31 1.22 -3.92 8.12
N GLU A 32 1.88 -3.77 9.24
CA GLU A 32 1.28 -3.44 10.52
C GLU A 32 1.63 -2.00 10.93
N TYR A 33 0.62 -1.28 11.40
CA TYR A 33 0.78 0.00 12.08
C TYR A 33 0.54 -0.22 13.57
N ALA A 34 1.62 -0.26 14.35
CA ALA A 34 1.55 -0.58 15.78
C ALA A 34 0.93 0.55 16.63
N THR A 35 1.07 1.80 16.20
CA THR A 35 0.58 2.99 16.92
C THR A 35 0.24 4.12 15.97
N GLY A 36 -0.49 5.13 16.47
CA GLY A 36 -0.71 6.38 15.73
C GLY A 36 -1.82 6.33 14.69
N VAL A 37 -2.58 5.23 14.61
CA VAL A 37 -3.72 5.09 13.68
C VAL A 37 -5.02 5.16 14.45
N ASP A 38 -6.03 5.82 13.88
CA ASP A 38 -7.39 5.80 14.39
C ASP A 38 -7.96 4.38 14.28
N LEU A 39 -8.33 3.78 15.41
CA LEU A 39 -8.82 2.39 15.44
C LEU A 39 -10.30 2.26 15.03
N ILE A 40 -11.04 3.35 14.97
CA ILE A 40 -12.46 3.37 14.58
C ILE A 40 -12.58 3.57 13.07
N THR A 41 -11.77 4.50 12.53
CA THR A 41 -11.73 4.82 11.09
C THR A 41 -10.29 4.79 10.59
N PRO A 42 -9.67 3.61 10.48
CA PRO A 42 -8.22 3.49 10.24
C PRO A 42 -7.78 4.02 8.87
N TYR A 43 -8.70 4.17 7.95
CA TYR A 43 -8.43 4.74 6.63
C TYR A 43 -9.61 5.57 6.12
N LYS A 44 -9.32 6.51 5.22
CA LYS A 44 -10.33 7.35 4.58
C LYS A 44 -10.88 6.65 3.34
N SER A 45 -12.10 6.14 3.40
CA SER A 45 -12.72 5.41 2.27
C SER A 45 -12.82 6.24 0.99
N THR A 46 -12.93 7.57 1.10
CA THR A 46 -12.96 8.50 -0.05
C THR A 46 -11.59 8.70 -0.70
N ASN A 47 -10.51 8.23 -0.07
CA ASN A 47 -9.14 8.28 -0.57
C ASN A 47 -8.52 6.87 -0.71
N VAL A 48 -9.33 5.87 -1.02
CA VAL A 48 -8.85 4.56 -1.48
C VAL A 48 -8.90 4.55 -3.00
N LYS A 49 -7.74 4.42 -3.64
CA LYS A 49 -7.59 4.48 -5.10
C LYS A 49 -6.85 3.27 -5.63
N THR A 50 -7.29 2.81 -6.79
CA THR A 50 -6.55 1.82 -7.58
C THR A 50 -5.94 2.49 -8.80
N GLY A 51 -4.79 2.00 -9.22
CA GLY A 51 -4.14 2.40 -10.46
C GLY A 51 -3.78 1.17 -11.27
N ILE A 52 -4.02 1.24 -12.59
CA ILE A 52 -3.61 0.23 -13.55
C ILE A 52 -2.96 0.95 -14.74
N VAL A 53 -1.82 0.43 -15.17
CA VAL A 53 -1.14 0.88 -16.39
C VAL A 53 -0.97 -0.33 -17.29
N ASP A 54 -1.91 -0.53 -18.22
CA ASP A 54 -1.92 -1.66 -19.14
C ASP A 54 -0.95 -1.50 -20.29
N THR A 55 -0.67 -0.28 -20.72
CA THR A 55 0.40 0.02 -21.68
C THR A 55 1.71 0.16 -20.90
N ALA A 56 2.76 -0.52 -21.37
CA ALA A 56 4.04 -0.51 -20.69
C ALA A 56 4.57 0.91 -20.47
N ALA A 57 4.88 1.24 -19.21
CA ALA A 57 5.44 2.52 -18.78
C ALA A 57 6.53 2.30 -17.71
N SER A 58 7.45 3.24 -17.58
CA SER A 58 8.52 3.16 -16.57
C SER A 58 8.05 3.51 -15.15
N SER A 59 6.81 3.96 -14.98
CA SER A 59 6.25 4.36 -13.70
C SER A 59 4.73 4.24 -13.65
N ILE A 60 4.18 4.20 -12.44
CA ILE A 60 2.76 4.36 -12.13
C ILE A 60 2.56 5.60 -11.25
N ILE A 61 1.45 6.30 -11.46
CA ILE A 61 0.99 7.37 -10.57
C ILE A 61 -0.48 7.08 -10.22
N ILE A 62 -0.78 7.09 -8.93
CA ILE A 62 -2.14 6.90 -8.38
C ILE A 62 -2.52 8.16 -7.62
N THR A 63 -3.34 9.00 -8.23
CA THR A 63 -3.77 10.29 -7.66
C THR A 63 -4.94 10.06 -6.70
N TYR A 64 -4.87 10.67 -5.52
CA TYR A 64 -5.99 10.70 -4.58
C TYR A 64 -7.10 11.64 -5.08
N ASP A 65 -8.36 11.29 -4.82
CA ASP A 65 -9.50 12.11 -5.27
C ASP A 65 -9.65 13.39 -4.44
N ASN A 66 -9.25 13.33 -3.18
CA ASN A 66 -9.45 14.42 -2.24
C ASN A 66 -8.13 14.77 -1.54
N ALA A 67 -8.02 16.00 -1.11
CA ALA A 67 -7.00 16.39 -0.15
C ALA A 67 -7.15 15.58 1.14
N PHE A 68 -6.05 15.24 1.79
CA PHE A 68 -6.09 14.54 3.06
C PHE A 68 -6.77 15.40 4.13
N ALA A 69 -7.56 14.73 4.97
CA ALA A 69 -8.32 15.40 6.04
C ALA A 69 -7.40 16.02 7.12
N SER A 70 -6.17 15.52 7.26
CA SER A 70 -5.15 16.05 8.17
C SER A 70 -3.76 15.88 7.57
N THR A 71 -2.86 16.80 7.91
CA THR A 71 -1.43 16.68 7.60
C THR A 71 -0.73 15.57 8.39
N ASP A 72 -1.36 15.09 9.46
CA ASP A 72 -0.86 13.99 10.29
C ASP A 72 -1.20 12.62 9.73
N ASN A 73 -2.15 12.57 8.78
CA ASN A 73 -2.52 11.32 8.10
C ASN A 73 -1.36 10.81 7.24
N THR A 74 -1.27 9.50 7.12
CA THR A 74 -0.22 8.83 6.36
C THR A 74 -0.73 8.43 4.98
N ALA A 75 0.02 8.77 3.94
CA ALA A 75 -0.16 8.22 2.61
C ALA A 75 0.48 6.82 2.56
N PHE A 76 -0.27 5.82 2.07
CA PHE A 76 0.19 4.44 1.92
C PHE A 76 -0.11 3.93 0.52
N ALA A 77 0.79 3.11 -0.02
CA ALA A 77 0.57 2.43 -1.30
C ALA A 77 1.13 1.01 -1.31
N GLY A 78 0.44 0.14 -2.04
CA GLY A 78 0.96 -1.14 -2.49
C GLY A 78 1.00 -1.16 -4.01
N LEU A 79 2.15 -1.47 -4.59
CA LEU A 79 2.41 -1.47 -6.02
C LEU A 79 2.84 -2.85 -6.50
N GLY A 80 2.60 -3.16 -7.77
CA GLY A 80 2.98 -4.45 -8.36
C GLY A 80 3.37 -4.36 -9.82
N LEU A 81 4.31 -5.23 -10.19
CA LEU A 81 4.81 -5.45 -11.54
C LEU A 81 4.69 -6.93 -11.94
N PRO A 82 4.45 -7.26 -13.22
CA PRO A 82 4.47 -8.63 -13.73
C PRO A 82 5.89 -9.10 -14.08
N THR A 83 6.88 -8.77 -13.26
CA THR A 83 8.28 -9.20 -13.40
C THR A 83 9.00 -9.14 -12.07
N SER A 84 9.92 -10.04 -11.84
CA SER A 84 10.78 -10.04 -10.64
C SER A 84 12.18 -9.49 -10.91
N SER A 85 12.52 -9.21 -12.17
CA SER A 85 13.87 -8.76 -12.56
C SER A 85 14.15 -7.29 -12.29
N VAL A 86 13.12 -6.50 -11.99
CA VAL A 86 13.19 -5.06 -11.81
C VAL A 86 12.64 -4.68 -10.44
N SER A 87 13.36 -3.89 -9.68
CA SER A 87 12.87 -3.34 -8.41
C SER A 87 11.92 -2.15 -8.64
N ILE A 88 11.04 -1.94 -7.69
CA ILE A 88 10.18 -0.77 -7.63
C ILE A 88 10.91 0.28 -6.77
N LEU A 89 11.08 1.46 -7.31
CA LEU A 89 11.63 2.58 -6.56
C LEU A 89 10.49 3.47 -6.05
N PRO A 90 10.41 3.73 -4.75
CA PRO A 90 9.39 4.58 -4.19
C PRO A 90 9.55 6.03 -4.68
N ARG A 91 8.48 6.78 -4.62
CA ARG A 91 8.49 8.21 -4.92
C ARG A 91 9.40 8.97 -3.94
N THR A 92 9.97 10.08 -4.39
CA THR A 92 10.72 11.00 -3.52
C THR A 92 9.92 11.35 -2.25
N ASN A 93 10.56 11.29 -1.10
CA ASN A 93 9.98 11.46 0.23
C ASN A 93 8.99 10.37 0.68
N TRP A 94 8.95 9.25 -0.01
CA TRP A 94 8.28 8.05 0.43
C TRP A 94 9.32 7.04 0.94
N THR A 95 8.90 6.23 1.90
CA THR A 95 9.73 5.17 2.48
C THR A 95 9.18 3.82 2.05
N GLU A 96 10.03 3.00 1.48
CA GLU A 96 9.74 1.59 1.24
C GLU A 96 9.63 0.86 2.58
N LEU A 97 8.58 0.06 2.73
CA LEU A 97 8.40 -0.84 3.89
C LEU A 97 8.88 -2.25 3.60
N ALA A 98 8.50 -2.76 2.44
CA ALA A 98 8.88 -4.08 2.00
C ALA A 98 8.73 -4.21 0.49
N GLU A 99 9.66 -4.94 -0.13
CA GLU A 99 9.59 -5.38 -1.50
C GLU A 99 9.80 -6.89 -1.56
N ASN A 100 9.02 -7.59 -2.36
CA ASN A 100 9.20 -9.01 -2.65
C ASN A 100 9.13 -9.28 -4.15
N GLY A 101 10.06 -10.05 -4.66
CA GLY A 101 10.14 -10.42 -6.07
C GLY A 101 11.11 -11.57 -6.32
N SER A 102 11.73 -12.09 -5.26
CA SER A 102 12.70 -13.17 -5.38
C SER A 102 12.03 -14.49 -5.73
N GLY A 103 12.42 -15.05 -6.86
CA GLY A 103 11.97 -16.38 -7.30
C GLY A 103 10.62 -16.43 -8.00
N GLU A 104 9.90 -15.30 -8.10
CA GLU A 104 8.60 -15.21 -8.70
C GLU A 104 8.63 -14.42 -10.02
N SER A 105 7.55 -14.54 -10.81
CA SER A 105 7.41 -13.75 -12.05
C SER A 105 6.77 -12.38 -11.82
N THR A 106 6.57 -12.01 -10.56
CA THR A 106 5.94 -10.75 -10.15
C THR A 106 6.77 -10.08 -9.08
N ARG A 107 6.62 -8.78 -8.96
CA ARG A 107 7.19 -7.99 -7.88
C ARG A 107 6.10 -7.15 -7.22
N THR A 108 6.13 -7.08 -5.91
CA THR A 108 5.24 -6.23 -5.13
C THR A 108 6.06 -5.43 -4.12
N GLU A 109 5.63 -4.19 -3.90
CA GLU A 109 6.22 -3.27 -2.93
C GLU A 109 5.12 -2.61 -2.11
N THR A 110 5.41 -2.33 -0.86
CA THR A 110 4.62 -1.42 -0.03
C THR A 110 5.48 -0.24 0.39
N GLN A 111 4.90 0.95 0.32
CA GLN A 111 5.57 2.20 0.68
C GLN A 111 4.61 3.14 1.41
N TYR A 112 5.17 4.09 2.16
CA TYR A 112 4.39 5.09 2.86
C TYR A 112 5.09 6.44 2.90
N ARG A 113 4.31 7.47 3.18
CA ARG A 113 4.79 8.79 3.56
C ARG A 113 4.01 9.25 4.79
N GLN A 114 4.73 9.54 5.87
CA GLN A 114 4.13 10.04 7.12
C GLN A 114 3.82 11.55 6.98
N ALA A 115 3.00 11.88 6.03
CA ALA A 115 2.45 13.19 5.73
C ALA A 115 1.39 13.03 4.64
N ASN A 116 0.62 14.08 4.41
CA ASN A 116 -0.28 14.14 3.27
C ASN A 116 0.49 14.14 1.94
N ASP A 117 -0.15 13.61 0.91
CA ASP A 117 0.32 13.69 -0.47
C ASP A 117 -0.87 13.79 -1.43
N THR A 118 -0.62 14.19 -2.66
CA THR A 118 -1.63 14.25 -3.72
C THR A 118 -1.66 12.97 -4.56
N ALA A 119 -0.60 12.17 -4.52
CA ALA A 119 -0.49 10.91 -5.26
C ALA A 119 0.56 9.99 -4.66
N ALA A 120 0.32 8.69 -4.76
CA ALA A 120 1.35 7.66 -4.65
C ALA A 120 1.96 7.38 -6.02
N SER A 121 3.22 7.00 -6.09
CA SER A 121 3.84 6.57 -7.34
C SER A 121 5.04 5.66 -7.11
N GLY A 122 5.36 4.84 -8.10
CA GLY A 122 6.59 4.05 -8.14
C GLY A 122 7.17 4.05 -9.54
N SER A 123 8.46 3.80 -9.65
CA SER A 123 9.16 3.67 -10.92
C SER A 123 10.02 2.41 -10.96
N SER A 124 10.25 1.87 -12.15
CA SER A 124 11.16 0.74 -12.34
C SER A 124 12.61 1.18 -12.15
N SER A 125 13.42 0.38 -11.45
CA SER A 125 14.80 0.71 -11.10
C SER A 125 15.74 0.87 -12.31
N ASP A 126 15.40 0.25 -13.42
CA ASP A 126 16.15 0.31 -14.67
C ASP A 126 15.47 1.19 -15.75
N ALA A 127 14.44 1.94 -15.36
CA ALA A 127 13.59 2.74 -16.24
C ALA A 127 12.90 1.93 -17.36
N SER A 128 12.89 0.60 -17.28
CA SER A 128 12.21 -0.25 -18.24
C SER A 128 10.69 -0.05 -18.20
N ALA A 129 10.06 -0.18 -19.35
CA ALA A 129 8.62 -0.07 -19.46
C ALA A 129 7.96 -1.37 -19.00
N GLN A 130 7.09 -1.26 -17.98
CA GLN A 130 6.35 -2.36 -17.35
C GLN A 130 4.85 -2.07 -17.34
N ARG A 131 4.05 -3.13 -17.19
CA ARG A 131 2.67 -2.97 -16.78
C ARG A 131 2.62 -2.84 -15.26
N TRP A 132 1.71 -2.01 -14.75
CA TRP A 132 1.63 -1.73 -13.34
C TRP A 132 0.23 -1.95 -12.82
N GLY A 133 0.17 -2.41 -11.59
CA GLY A 133 -1.04 -2.37 -10.77
C GLY A 133 -0.72 -1.81 -9.41
N GLY A 134 -1.68 -1.15 -8.79
CA GLY A 134 -1.45 -0.64 -7.44
C GLY A 134 -2.72 -0.15 -6.76
N ILE A 135 -2.58 0.08 -5.48
CA ILE A 135 -3.60 0.66 -4.62
C ILE A 135 -2.94 1.68 -3.70
N ALA A 136 -3.58 2.80 -3.51
CA ALA A 136 -3.16 3.84 -2.59
C ALA A 136 -4.31 4.21 -1.65
N LEU A 137 -4.00 4.56 -0.40
CA LEU A 137 -4.98 4.97 0.59
C LEU A 137 -4.41 5.98 1.58
N GLU A 138 -5.32 6.75 2.17
CA GLU A 138 -5.06 7.62 3.30
C GLU A 138 -5.32 6.85 4.60
N ILE A 139 -4.29 6.68 5.43
CA ILE A 139 -4.38 6.16 6.80
C ILE A 139 -4.63 7.31 7.74
N VAL A 140 -5.68 7.20 8.55
CA VAL A 140 -6.09 8.24 9.47
C VAL A 140 -5.26 8.17 10.75
N ALA A 141 -4.60 9.27 11.09
CA ALA A 141 -3.87 9.39 12.34
C ALA A 141 -4.83 9.41 13.53
N SER A 142 -4.44 8.77 14.63
CA SER A 142 -5.16 8.93 15.89
C SER A 142 -5.07 10.37 16.39
N VAL A 143 -6.18 10.91 16.84
CA VAL A 143 -6.16 12.24 17.47
C VAL A 143 -5.45 12.12 18.82
N ALA A 144 -4.29 12.77 18.95
CA ALA A 144 -3.60 12.83 20.22
C ALA A 144 -4.50 13.54 21.26
N GLY A 145 -4.97 12.81 22.26
CA GLY A 145 -5.76 13.38 23.36
C GLY A 145 -7.26 13.06 23.39
N GLY A 146 -7.77 12.22 22.48
CA GLY A 146 -9.09 11.63 22.63
C GLY A 146 -9.08 10.60 23.76
N THR A 147 -9.33 11.03 25.00
CA THR A 147 -9.74 10.12 26.09
C THR A 147 -11.01 9.43 25.60
N SER A 148 -10.93 8.17 25.21
CA SER A 148 -12.10 7.32 25.09
C SER A 148 -12.74 7.27 26.46
N MET A 149 -13.79 8.05 26.67
CA MET A 149 -14.69 7.80 27.80
C MET A 149 -15.49 6.56 27.43
N LEU A 150 -15.15 5.47 28.09
CA LEU A 150 -16.00 4.28 28.19
C LEU A 150 -17.21 4.60 29.04
#